data_b61506a11bd781b5030ced92edc6ff6b
#
_entry.id   b61506a11bd781b5030ced92edc6ff6b
#
_cell.length_a   1.000
_cell.length_b   1.000
_cell.length_c   1.000
_cell.angle_alpha   90.00
_cell.angle_beta   90.00
_cell.angle_gamma   90.00
#
_symmetry.space_group_name_H-M   'P 1'
#
loop_
_entity.id
_entity.type
_entity.pdbx_description
1 polymer ?
#
loop_
_entity_poly.entity_id
_entity_poly.type
_entity_poly.pdbx_seq_one_letter_code
_entity_poly.pdbx_strand_id
1 'polypeptide(L)'
;MHSMRLMAVAAIVALAACSSDKVTSLPAPVVPQATVLTVSGNIAAKVDEFRNLLGPANGGTAGEQTTGRREINWDGAGANPFDNKNDFPAGFFNSNVKAGAVFTTPGTGFRNDSTDFSEVNATYATQFNFFSANKIFAPVGSNQLDQLFQVAGQPTPALTRGFGIVFSDVDLADKTTIEAFAQDGSSLGVFSAPVRSDAGGLSFVGITFDNAIIARVRITLGTGVLGANVNDVSSGGTSDLVVLDNLIYGEPHKAL
;
A
#
# COMPACT_ATOMS: atom_id res chain seq x y z
N MET A 1 -86.55 51.23 -5.27
CA MET A 1 -86.53 50.03 -6.12
C MET A 1 -85.15 49.87 -6.77
N HIS A 2 -84.27 49.08 -6.19
CA HIS A 2 -82.96 48.88 -6.69
C HIS A 2 -82.84 47.41 -7.08
N SER A 3 -82.61 47.16 -8.36
CA SER A 3 -82.40 45.81 -8.91
C SER A 3 -80.90 45.42 -8.72
N MET A 4 -80.67 44.36 -8.04
CA MET A 4 -79.35 43.77 -7.83
C MET A 4 -79.03 42.81 -8.97
N ARG A 5 -77.98 43.09 -9.73
CA ARG A 5 -77.47 42.20 -10.82
C ARG A 5 -76.44 41.25 -10.22
N LEU A 6 -76.71 39.95 -10.30
CA LEU A 6 -75.83 38.90 -9.97
C LEU A 6 -74.77 38.73 -11.07
N MET A 7 -73.47 38.86 -10.72
CA MET A 7 -72.39 38.52 -11.64
C MET A 7 -71.91 37.11 -11.26
N ALA A 8 -71.97 36.20 -12.20
CA ALA A 8 -71.36 34.86 -12.07
C ALA A 8 -69.89 34.94 -12.46
N VAL A 9 -69.00 34.54 -11.51
CA VAL A 9 -67.56 34.39 -11.76
C VAL A 9 -67.29 32.92 -12.12
N ALA A 10 -66.88 32.70 -13.38
CA ALA A 10 -66.38 31.36 -13.79
C ALA A 10 -64.94 31.16 -13.37
N ALA A 11 -64.72 30.22 -12.53
CA ALA A 11 -63.33 29.80 -12.12
C ALA A 11 -62.77 28.80 -13.16
N ILE A 12 -61.69 29.20 -13.82
CA ILE A 12 -60.92 28.34 -14.73
C ILE A 12 -59.91 27.58 -13.86
N VAL A 13 -60.11 26.26 -13.75
CA VAL A 13 -59.14 25.36 -13.10
C VAL A 13 -58.11 24.98 -14.17
N ALA A 14 -56.89 25.53 -14.05
CA ALA A 14 -55.75 25.07 -14.85
C ALA A 14 -55.18 23.80 -14.22
N LEU A 15 -55.29 22.65 -14.90
CA LEU A 15 -54.58 21.44 -14.57
C LEU A 15 -53.10 21.60 -14.98
N ALA A 16 -52.21 21.77 -14.00
CA ALA A 16 -50.76 21.65 -14.23
C ALA A 16 -50.44 20.15 -14.34
N ALA A 17 -50.13 19.70 -15.55
CA ALA A 17 -49.56 18.37 -15.77
C ALA A 17 -48.10 18.40 -15.32
N CYS A 18 -47.80 17.82 -14.15
CA CYS A 18 -46.44 17.49 -13.77
C CYS A 18 -45.97 16.35 -14.66
N SER A 19 -45.13 16.63 -15.64
CA SER A 19 -44.29 15.61 -16.28
C SER A 19 -43.23 15.14 -15.26
N SER A 20 -43.37 13.92 -14.78
CA SER A 20 -42.34 13.29 -14.01
C SER A 20 -41.18 12.90 -14.96
N ASP A 21 -40.22 13.80 -15.10
CA ASP A 21 -38.94 13.44 -15.70
C ASP A 21 -38.31 12.34 -14.85
N LYS A 22 -38.23 11.14 -15.42
CA LYS A 22 -37.46 10.07 -14.84
C LYS A 22 -35.99 10.52 -14.84
N VAL A 23 -35.52 11.02 -13.70
CA VAL A 23 -34.09 11.18 -13.46
C VAL A 23 -33.48 9.78 -13.51
N THR A 24 -32.92 9.43 -14.66
CA THR A 24 -32.09 8.23 -14.79
C THR A 24 -30.86 8.47 -13.94
N SER A 25 -30.85 7.93 -12.73
CA SER A 25 -29.64 7.92 -11.91
C SER A 25 -28.55 7.22 -12.70
N LEU A 26 -27.42 7.88 -12.91
CA LEU A 26 -26.23 7.24 -13.46
C LEU A 26 -25.91 6.03 -12.57
N PRO A 27 -25.53 4.86 -13.14
CA PRO A 27 -25.09 3.72 -12.34
C PRO A 27 -23.95 4.19 -11.44
N ALA A 28 -23.98 3.76 -10.18
CA ALA A 28 -22.90 4.06 -9.25
C ALA A 28 -21.55 3.57 -9.85
N PRO A 29 -20.45 4.32 -9.68
CA PRO A 29 -19.16 3.90 -10.19
C PRO A 29 -18.84 2.51 -9.62
N VAL A 30 -18.52 1.57 -10.50
CA VAL A 30 -18.10 0.23 -10.10
C VAL A 30 -16.70 0.38 -9.52
N VAL A 31 -16.57 0.21 -8.20
CA VAL A 31 -15.26 0.15 -7.55
C VAL A 31 -14.59 -1.16 -7.98
N PRO A 32 -13.37 -1.11 -8.56
CA PRO A 32 -12.65 -2.32 -8.94
C PRO A 32 -12.47 -3.24 -7.73
N GLN A 33 -12.77 -4.52 -7.90
CA GLN A 33 -12.61 -5.52 -6.85
C GLN A 33 -11.18 -6.05 -6.86
N ALA A 34 -10.51 -6.00 -5.70
CA ALA A 34 -9.21 -6.63 -5.51
C ALA A 34 -9.36 -8.13 -5.25
N THR A 35 -8.48 -8.94 -5.86
CA THR A 35 -8.19 -10.27 -5.35
C THR A 35 -7.15 -10.13 -4.24
N VAL A 36 -7.43 -10.68 -3.06
CA VAL A 36 -6.60 -10.53 -1.86
C VAL A 36 -6.03 -11.88 -1.45
N LEU A 37 -4.72 -11.94 -1.23
CA LEU A 37 -4.02 -13.09 -0.67
C LEU A 37 -3.40 -12.69 0.66
N THR A 38 -3.72 -13.41 1.73
CA THR A 38 -3.14 -13.19 3.06
C THR A 38 -2.71 -14.50 3.70
N VAL A 39 -1.61 -14.45 4.46
CA VAL A 39 -1.12 -15.60 5.25
C VAL A 39 -0.17 -15.11 6.33
N SER A 40 -0.10 -15.81 7.47
CA SER A 40 0.93 -15.62 8.49
C SER A 40 1.60 -16.95 8.85
N GLY A 41 2.80 -16.89 9.41
CA GLY A 41 3.63 -18.04 9.76
C GLY A 41 4.48 -18.54 8.60
N ASN A 42 4.24 -19.73 8.07
CA ASN A 42 4.96 -20.21 6.89
C ASN A 42 4.35 -19.59 5.62
N ILE A 43 4.85 -18.43 5.24
CA ILE A 43 4.28 -17.60 4.17
C ILE A 43 4.82 -17.94 2.77
N ALA A 44 5.92 -18.71 2.65
CA ALA A 44 6.66 -18.87 1.39
C ALA A 44 5.78 -19.32 0.21
N ALA A 45 4.95 -20.34 0.41
CA ALA A 45 4.09 -20.86 -0.66
C ALA A 45 3.05 -19.81 -1.15
N LYS A 46 2.53 -18.97 -0.23
CA LYS A 46 1.57 -17.93 -0.59
C LYS A 46 2.24 -16.75 -1.29
N VAL A 47 3.45 -16.41 -0.89
CA VAL A 47 4.28 -15.42 -1.60
C VAL A 47 4.59 -15.90 -3.02
N ASP A 48 4.92 -17.18 -3.20
CA ASP A 48 5.16 -17.74 -4.53
C ASP A 48 3.90 -17.80 -5.39
N GLU A 49 2.74 -18.10 -4.79
CA GLU A 49 1.44 -17.98 -5.46
C GLU A 49 1.22 -16.55 -5.98
N PHE A 50 1.49 -15.54 -5.14
CA PHE A 50 1.37 -14.14 -5.54
C PHE A 50 2.36 -13.75 -6.63
N ARG A 51 3.62 -14.19 -6.55
CA ARG A 51 4.62 -14.01 -7.62
C ARG A 51 4.14 -14.57 -8.96
N ASN A 52 3.54 -15.76 -8.93
CA ASN A 52 3.01 -16.42 -10.13
C ASN A 52 1.81 -15.67 -10.72
N LEU A 53 0.93 -15.11 -9.90
CA LEU A 53 -0.18 -14.25 -10.37
C LEU A 53 0.33 -13.02 -11.12
N LEU A 54 1.42 -12.41 -10.67
CA LEU A 54 1.99 -11.23 -11.32
C LEU A 54 2.81 -11.54 -12.57
N GLY A 55 3.36 -12.76 -12.67
CA GLY A 55 4.15 -13.21 -13.81
C GLY A 55 5.67 -13.23 -13.59
N PRO A 56 6.48 -13.34 -14.64
CA PRO A 56 7.93 -13.49 -14.55
C PRO A 56 8.62 -12.28 -13.91
N ALA A 57 9.78 -12.52 -13.27
CA ALA A 57 10.56 -11.45 -12.67
C ALA A 57 11.32 -10.65 -13.74
N ASN A 58 11.16 -9.33 -13.75
CA ASN A 58 11.84 -8.41 -14.67
C ASN A 58 13.15 -7.84 -14.08
N GLY A 59 13.41 -8.09 -12.79
CA GLY A 59 14.62 -7.65 -12.09
C GLY A 59 14.84 -6.13 -12.18
N GLY A 60 16.09 -5.73 -12.41
CA GLY A 60 16.50 -4.34 -12.60
C GLY A 60 16.54 -3.89 -14.07
N THR A 61 15.81 -4.51 -14.98
CA THR A 61 15.76 -4.13 -16.39
C THR A 61 15.08 -2.77 -16.54
N ALA A 62 15.79 -1.80 -17.13
CA ALA A 62 15.25 -0.46 -17.35
C ALA A 62 14.14 -0.44 -18.40
N GLY A 63 13.25 0.54 -18.28
CA GLY A 63 12.10 0.71 -19.14
C GLY A 63 10.93 -0.19 -18.78
N GLU A 64 9.82 0.05 -19.45
CA GLU A 64 8.57 -0.69 -19.29
C GLU A 64 8.68 -2.05 -19.95
N GLN A 65 8.32 -3.11 -19.24
CA GLN A 65 8.22 -4.46 -19.78
C GLN A 65 6.75 -4.78 -20.07
N THR A 66 6.48 -5.64 -21.03
CA THR A 66 5.10 -5.94 -21.45
C THR A 66 4.29 -6.61 -20.35
N THR A 67 4.91 -7.45 -19.54
CA THR A 67 4.27 -8.21 -18.46
C THR A 67 5.27 -8.49 -17.34
N GLY A 68 4.81 -9.10 -16.25
CA GLY A 68 5.68 -9.58 -15.19
C GLY A 68 5.61 -8.75 -13.92
N ARG A 69 6.64 -8.89 -13.11
CA ARG A 69 6.73 -8.27 -11.79
C ARG A 69 8.10 -7.68 -11.50
N ARG A 70 8.12 -6.77 -10.54
CA ARG A 70 9.32 -6.28 -9.86
C ARG A 70 9.30 -6.75 -8.42
N GLU A 71 10.46 -6.90 -7.83
CA GLU A 71 10.62 -7.29 -6.43
C GLU A 71 11.80 -6.56 -5.80
N ILE A 72 11.61 -6.10 -4.58
CA ILE A 72 12.63 -5.49 -3.72
C ILE A 72 12.75 -6.39 -2.50
N ASN A 73 13.92 -6.97 -2.29
CA ASN A 73 14.23 -7.83 -1.15
C ASN A 73 15.26 -7.22 -0.19
N TRP A 74 15.67 -5.97 -0.40
CA TRP A 74 16.62 -5.17 0.36
C TRP A 74 18.06 -5.71 0.39
N ASP A 75 18.26 -7.00 0.15
CA ASP A 75 19.54 -7.70 0.27
C ASP A 75 20.60 -7.24 -0.73
N GLY A 76 20.21 -6.58 -1.76
CA GLY A 76 20.91 -6.07 -2.94
C GLY A 76 22.43 -6.20 -2.96
N ALA A 77 22.98 -6.59 -4.07
CA ALA A 77 24.36 -7.03 -4.23
C ALA A 77 25.39 -6.10 -3.55
N GLY A 78 26.08 -6.63 -2.53
CA GLY A 78 27.26 -6.01 -1.92
C GLY A 78 26.96 -5.09 -0.72
N ALA A 79 28.02 -4.56 -0.13
CA ALA A 79 27.91 -3.57 0.93
C ALA A 79 27.37 -2.26 0.36
N ASN A 80 26.11 -1.97 0.68
CA ASN A 80 25.49 -0.70 0.35
C ASN A 80 25.96 0.34 1.39
N PRO A 81 26.49 1.51 0.99
CA PRO A 81 26.97 2.53 1.93
C PRO A 81 25.87 3.09 2.83
N PHE A 82 24.59 2.82 2.51
CA PHE A 82 23.43 3.26 3.28
C PHE A 82 22.92 2.21 4.26
N ASP A 83 23.48 0.98 4.28
CA ASP A 83 23.04 -0.06 5.20
C ASP A 83 23.30 0.34 6.65
N ASN A 84 22.36 -0.01 7.54
CA ASN A 84 22.38 0.30 8.97
C ASN A 84 22.46 1.80 9.28
N LYS A 85 21.99 2.65 8.36
CA LYS A 85 21.93 4.11 8.49
C LYS A 85 20.55 4.64 8.19
N ASN A 86 20.25 5.83 8.71
CA ASN A 86 18.94 6.49 8.59
C ASN A 86 18.79 7.35 7.32
N ASP A 87 19.67 7.20 6.36
CA ASP A 87 19.76 8.02 5.15
C ASP A 87 19.61 7.21 3.85
N PHE A 88 18.95 6.06 3.91
CA PHE A 88 18.68 5.25 2.71
C PHE A 88 17.90 6.07 1.68
N PRO A 89 18.41 6.19 0.42
CA PRO A 89 17.80 7.08 -0.56
C PRO A 89 16.40 6.63 -1.01
N ALA A 90 15.43 7.52 -0.90
CA ALA A 90 14.03 7.28 -1.26
C ALA A 90 13.82 6.80 -2.72
N GLY A 91 14.65 7.26 -3.65
CA GLY A 91 14.61 6.90 -5.07
C GLY A 91 15.56 5.76 -5.47
N PHE A 92 16.21 5.09 -4.52
CA PHE A 92 17.24 4.08 -4.81
C PHE A 92 16.76 3.02 -5.80
N PHE A 93 15.54 2.53 -5.62
CA PHE A 93 14.94 1.48 -6.45
C PHE A 93 14.32 1.99 -7.77
N ASN A 94 14.59 3.23 -8.13
CA ASN A 94 14.35 3.71 -9.49
C ASN A 94 15.60 4.34 -10.13
N SER A 95 16.49 4.92 -9.33
CA SER A 95 17.73 5.56 -9.82
C SER A 95 18.90 4.58 -9.93
N ASN A 96 19.16 3.79 -8.90
CA ASN A 96 20.28 2.84 -8.81
C ASN A 96 19.87 1.46 -9.33
N VAL A 97 18.79 0.91 -8.78
CA VAL A 97 18.14 -0.31 -9.27
C VAL A 97 16.93 0.10 -10.09
N LYS A 98 16.86 -0.33 -11.36
CA LYS A 98 15.77 0.05 -12.28
C LYS A 98 14.52 -0.79 -11.99
N ALA A 99 13.93 -0.62 -10.79
CA ALA A 99 12.76 -1.36 -10.36
C ALA A 99 11.45 -0.52 -10.42
N GLY A 100 11.54 0.80 -10.62
CA GLY A 100 10.37 1.65 -10.77
C GLY A 100 9.66 1.98 -9.46
N ALA A 101 10.34 1.91 -8.31
CA ALA A 101 9.79 2.25 -7.00
C ALA A 101 10.47 3.49 -6.41
N VAL A 102 9.66 4.39 -5.86
CA VAL A 102 10.10 5.56 -5.10
C VAL A 102 9.30 5.63 -3.81
N PHE A 103 9.98 5.91 -2.69
CA PHE A 103 9.37 5.97 -1.37
C PHE A 103 9.21 7.39 -0.87
N THR A 104 8.18 7.64 -0.07
CA THR A 104 8.02 8.86 0.73
C THR A 104 7.53 8.48 2.13
N THR A 105 7.84 9.31 3.13
CA THR A 105 7.38 9.11 4.53
C THR A 105 7.11 10.46 5.19
N PRO A 106 6.14 10.54 6.12
CA PRO A 106 6.01 11.70 7.02
C PRO A 106 7.17 11.82 8.00
N GLY A 107 7.98 10.75 8.15
CA GLY A 107 9.18 10.73 9.00
C GLY A 107 10.36 11.49 8.41
N THR A 108 11.56 11.17 8.88
CA THR A 108 12.79 11.89 8.53
C THR A 108 13.65 11.16 7.49
N GLY A 109 13.32 9.91 7.14
CA GLY A 109 14.09 9.11 6.18
C GLY A 109 13.74 7.63 6.22
N PHE A 110 14.66 6.82 5.75
CA PHE A 110 14.52 5.37 5.67
C PHE A 110 15.78 4.68 6.15
N ARG A 111 15.62 3.48 6.69
CA ARG A 111 16.71 2.61 7.11
C ARG A 111 16.55 1.21 6.52
N ASN A 112 17.57 0.74 5.83
CA ASN A 112 17.78 -0.66 5.45
C ASN A 112 18.73 -1.28 6.48
N ASP A 113 18.32 -2.36 7.13
CA ASP A 113 19.00 -2.86 8.32
C ASP A 113 19.29 -4.35 8.23
N SER A 114 20.52 -4.72 8.60
CA SER A 114 21.02 -6.12 8.65
C SER A 114 21.30 -6.62 10.08
N THR A 115 20.90 -5.85 11.10
CA THR A 115 21.16 -6.12 12.51
C THR A 115 19.90 -6.25 13.34
N ASP A 116 18.74 -6.50 12.70
CA ASP A 116 17.42 -6.51 13.33
C ASP A 116 17.09 -5.18 14.06
N PHE A 117 17.65 -4.06 13.60
CA PHE A 117 17.59 -2.78 14.28
C PHE A 117 18.15 -2.79 15.72
N SER A 118 18.98 -3.80 16.08
CA SER A 118 19.57 -3.91 17.42
C SER A 118 20.49 -2.74 17.78
N GLU A 119 21.02 -2.04 16.80
CA GLU A 119 21.79 -0.80 16.98
C GLU A 119 20.91 0.39 17.42
N VAL A 120 19.60 0.34 17.11
CA VAL A 120 18.62 1.33 17.52
C VAL A 120 18.15 1.05 18.94
N ASN A 121 17.81 -0.22 19.21
CA ASN A 121 17.42 -0.70 20.53
C ASN A 121 17.84 -2.17 20.68
N ALA A 122 18.61 -2.49 21.71
CA ALA A 122 19.13 -3.84 21.92
C ALA A 122 18.02 -4.91 22.09
N THR A 123 16.80 -4.53 22.50
CA THR A 123 15.67 -5.46 22.61
C THR A 123 15.18 -5.95 21.23
N TYR A 124 15.52 -5.27 20.15
CA TYR A 124 15.09 -5.64 18.79
C TYR A 124 15.86 -6.83 18.21
N ALA A 125 17.01 -7.20 18.77
CA ALA A 125 17.85 -8.30 18.29
C ALA A 125 17.13 -9.67 18.16
N THR A 126 15.98 -9.84 18.81
CA THR A 126 15.16 -11.06 18.75
C THR A 126 13.69 -10.75 18.39
N GLN A 127 13.42 -9.52 18.03
CA GLN A 127 12.05 -9.04 17.78
C GLN A 127 11.60 -9.29 16.33
N PHE A 128 12.51 -9.10 15.38
CA PHE A 128 12.20 -9.20 13.95
C PHE A 128 12.85 -10.43 13.32
N ASN A 129 12.36 -10.82 12.13
CA ASN A 129 12.92 -11.91 11.36
C ASN A 129 12.95 -11.53 9.87
N PHE A 130 13.85 -12.16 9.13
CA PHE A 130 14.01 -11.99 7.70
C PHE A 130 13.18 -13.03 6.94
N PHE A 131 12.49 -12.62 5.89
CA PHE A 131 11.92 -13.50 4.88
C PHE A 131 12.93 -13.78 3.78
N SER A 132 13.57 -12.73 3.27
CA SER A 132 14.75 -12.83 2.43
C SER A 132 16.04 -12.75 3.27
N ALA A 133 17.19 -12.96 2.65
CA ALA A 133 18.34 -13.49 3.39
C ALA A 133 18.92 -12.63 4.52
N ASN A 134 18.96 -11.28 4.42
CA ASN A 134 19.84 -10.54 5.35
C ASN A 134 19.37 -9.14 5.75
N LYS A 135 18.27 -8.60 5.22
CA LYS A 135 17.92 -7.21 5.50
C LYS A 135 16.41 -7.00 5.55
N ILE A 136 16.04 -6.11 6.45
CA ILE A 136 14.68 -5.58 6.63
C ILE A 136 14.70 -4.07 6.55
N PHE A 137 13.54 -3.44 6.40
CA PHE A 137 13.43 -2.02 6.13
C PHE A 137 12.33 -1.37 6.96
N ALA A 138 12.57 -0.11 7.35
CA ALA A 138 11.58 0.71 8.02
C ALA A 138 11.76 2.20 7.71
N PRO A 139 10.70 3.01 7.77
CA PRO A 139 10.82 4.45 7.82
C PRO A 139 11.39 4.91 9.16
N VAL A 140 12.11 6.02 9.17
CA VAL A 140 12.69 6.63 10.36
C VAL A 140 11.80 7.77 10.85
N GLY A 141 11.42 7.74 12.12
CA GLY A 141 10.58 8.79 12.72
C GLY A 141 9.10 8.74 12.31
N SER A 142 8.67 7.64 11.71
CA SER A 142 7.27 7.37 11.35
C SER A 142 7.02 5.86 11.29
N ASN A 143 5.78 5.44 11.49
CA ASN A 143 5.32 4.08 11.17
C ASN A 143 4.58 4.03 9.82
N GLN A 144 4.71 5.06 8.99
CA GLN A 144 4.07 5.13 7.67
C GLN A 144 5.07 5.47 6.58
N LEU A 145 4.89 4.82 5.42
CA LEU A 145 5.53 5.18 4.17
C LEU A 145 4.57 4.96 3.00
N ASP A 146 4.80 5.71 1.93
CA ASP A 146 4.13 5.48 0.66
C ASP A 146 5.14 4.95 -0.36
N GLN A 147 4.77 3.94 -1.15
CA GLN A 147 5.47 3.56 -2.37
C GLN A 147 4.71 4.13 -3.57
N LEU A 148 5.42 4.91 -4.38
CA LEU A 148 4.95 5.41 -5.66
C LEU A 148 5.59 4.59 -6.78
N PHE A 149 4.86 4.42 -7.88
CA PHE A 149 5.35 3.70 -9.04
C PHE A 149 5.77 4.65 -10.15
N GLN A 150 6.89 4.31 -10.79
CA GLN A 150 7.44 4.99 -11.96
C GLN A 150 7.84 3.96 -13.00
N VAL A 151 7.94 4.36 -14.26
CA VAL A 151 8.56 3.52 -15.29
C VAL A 151 10.00 3.22 -14.87
N ALA A 152 10.39 1.96 -14.89
CA ALA A 152 11.67 1.51 -14.34
C ALA A 152 12.87 2.29 -14.91
N GLY A 153 13.58 3.01 -14.05
CA GLY A 153 14.72 3.84 -14.42
C GLY A 153 14.37 5.20 -15.02
N GLN A 154 13.10 5.62 -14.98
CA GLN A 154 12.64 6.92 -15.50
C GLN A 154 11.77 7.64 -14.46
N PRO A 155 11.76 8.98 -14.42
CA PRO A 155 10.92 9.75 -13.47
C PRO A 155 9.46 9.87 -13.95
N THR A 156 9.00 8.97 -14.81
CA THR A 156 7.66 8.97 -15.40
C THR A 156 6.70 8.22 -14.47
N PRO A 157 5.60 8.83 -13.99
CA PRO A 157 4.60 8.13 -13.19
C PRO A 157 4.04 6.90 -13.91
N ALA A 158 3.80 5.85 -13.13
CA ALA A 158 3.34 4.57 -13.63
C ALA A 158 2.27 3.96 -12.72
N LEU A 159 1.54 3.00 -13.25
CA LEU A 159 0.53 2.22 -12.53
C LEU A 159 0.93 0.75 -12.52
N THR A 160 0.61 0.05 -11.45
CA THR A 160 0.74 -1.41 -11.37
C THR A 160 -0.61 -2.08 -11.14
N ARG A 161 -0.71 -3.36 -11.52
CA ARG A 161 -1.94 -4.13 -11.30
C ARG A 161 -1.99 -4.87 -9.96
N GLY A 162 -0.87 -4.95 -9.25
CA GLY A 162 -0.83 -5.65 -7.98
C GLY A 162 0.35 -5.26 -7.12
N PHE A 163 0.17 -5.41 -5.82
CA PHE A 163 1.17 -5.09 -4.80
C PHE A 163 1.07 -6.10 -3.64
N GLY A 164 2.20 -6.62 -3.20
CA GLY A 164 2.32 -7.51 -2.06
C GLY A 164 3.52 -7.17 -1.21
N ILE A 165 3.42 -7.46 0.09
CA ILE A 165 4.43 -7.09 1.07
C ILE A 165 4.52 -8.15 2.17
N VAL A 166 5.74 -8.41 2.61
CA VAL A 166 6.05 -9.20 3.80
C VAL A 166 6.28 -8.26 4.97
N PHE A 167 5.65 -8.55 6.08
CA PHE A 167 5.86 -7.88 7.36
C PHE A 167 6.49 -8.86 8.36
N SER A 168 7.27 -8.33 9.27
CA SER A 168 7.77 -9.05 10.44
C SER A 168 7.19 -8.42 11.70
N ASP A 169 6.63 -9.28 12.58
CA ASP A 169 6.13 -8.95 13.91
C ASP A 169 4.82 -8.14 13.92
N VAL A 170 3.76 -8.70 13.35
CA VAL A 170 2.40 -8.11 13.36
C VAL A 170 1.63 -8.64 14.56
N ASP A 171 1.53 -7.89 15.65
CA ASP A 171 0.91 -8.33 16.89
C ASP A 171 -0.56 -7.91 17.01
N LEU A 172 -0.91 -6.73 16.54
CA LEU A 172 -2.23 -6.16 16.71
C LEU A 172 -3.07 -6.19 15.43
N ALA A 173 -4.30 -6.70 15.54
CA ALA A 173 -5.22 -6.74 14.42
C ALA A 173 -5.53 -5.33 13.89
N ASP A 174 -5.60 -5.20 12.56
CA ASP A 174 -5.99 -3.99 11.83
C ASP A 174 -5.09 -2.76 12.08
N LYS A 175 -3.86 -2.98 12.58
CA LYS A 175 -2.87 -1.90 12.80
C LYS A 175 -1.80 -1.87 11.73
N THR A 176 -1.49 -3.02 11.13
CA THR A 176 -0.57 -3.12 9.99
C THR A 176 -1.39 -3.29 8.72
N THR A 177 -1.31 -2.31 7.82
CA THR A 177 -2.18 -2.24 6.64
C THR A 177 -1.44 -1.76 5.41
N ILE A 178 -1.98 -2.12 4.24
CA ILE A 178 -1.71 -1.43 2.99
C ILE A 178 -3.00 -0.75 2.50
N GLU A 179 -2.88 0.49 2.03
CA GLU A 179 -3.96 1.20 1.33
C GLU A 179 -3.51 1.53 -0.08
N ALA A 180 -4.22 0.99 -1.07
CA ALA A 180 -3.93 1.25 -2.47
C ALA A 180 -4.72 2.46 -2.96
N PHE A 181 -4.09 3.28 -3.83
CA PHE A 181 -4.69 4.48 -4.40
C PHE A 181 -4.58 4.48 -5.92
N ALA A 182 -5.65 4.91 -6.56
CA ALA A 182 -5.68 5.19 -7.99
C ALA A 182 -4.91 6.48 -8.34
N GLN A 183 -4.76 6.75 -9.63
CA GLN A 183 -4.03 7.93 -10.12
C GLN A 183 -4.67 9.26 -9.69
N ASP A 184 -5.99 9.30 -9.55
CA ASP A 184 -6.73 10.48 -9.08
C ASP A 184 -6.68 10.68 -7.55
N GLY A 185 -6.00 9.77 -6.84
CA GLY A 185 -5.87 9.77 -5.38
C GLY A 185 -7.03 9.10 -4.66
N SER A 186 -8.03 8.55 -5.35
CA SER A 186 -9.10 7.78 -4.72
C SER A 186 -8.57 6.47 -4.15
N SER A 187 -9.10 6.06 -2.98
CA SER A 187 -8.75 4.79 -2.35
C SER A 187 -9.36 3.63 -3.12
N LEU A 188 -8.55 2.62 -3.41
CA LEU A 188 -8.93 1.33 -4.00
C LEU A 188 -9.21 0.28 -2.92
N GLY A 189 -8.99 0.62 -1.66
CA GLY A 189 -9.24 -0.23 -0.50
C GLY A 189 -8.07 -0.26 0.48
N VAL A 190 -8.41 -0.65 1.72
CA VAL A 190 -7.48 -0.89 2.82
C VAL A 190 -7.47 -2.38 3.13
N PHE A 191 -6.27 -2.97 3.28
CA PHE A 191 -6.08 -4.40 3.46
C PHE A 191 -5.15 -4.64 4.64
N SER A 192 -5.64 -5.38 5.65
CA SER A 192 -4.89 -5.66 6.87
C SER A 192 -3.96 -6.86 6.71
N ALA A 193 -2.76 -6.76 7.26
CA ALA A 193 -1.88 -7.90 7.45
C ALA A 193 -2.47 -8.85 8.53
N PRO A 194 -2.41 -10.17 8.33
CA PRO A 194 -2.85 -11.11 9.36
C PRO A 194 -1.89 -11.08 10.56
N VAL A 195 -2.45 -11.16 11.75
CA VAL A 195 -1.69 -11.20 13.01
C VAL A 195 -0.80 -12.45 13.09
N ARG A 196 0.40 -12.25 13.62
CA ARG A 196 1.33 -13.28 14.01
C ARG A 196 2.14 -12.82 15.22
N SER A 197 1.67 -13.12 16.40
CA SER A 197 2.14 -12.57 17.68
C SER A 197 3.33 -13.29 18.31
N ASP A 198 3.96 -14.25 17.64
CA ASP A 198 5.26 -14.78 18.05
C ASP A 198 6.37 -13.85 17.52
N ALA A 199 7.35 -13.54 18.38
CA ALA A 199 8.46 -12.65 18.02
C ALA A 199 9.10 -13.06 16.67
N GLY A 200 9.26 -12.10 15.77
CA GLY A 200 9.74 -12.35 14.41
C GLY A 200 8.77 -13.12 13.52
N GLY A 201 7.51 -13.23 13.91
CA GLY A 201 6.46 -13.87 13.12
C GLY A 201 6.26 -13.14 11.78
N LEU A 202 6.26 -13.91 10.67
CA LEU A 202 6.10 -13.33 9.33
C LEU A 202 4.63 -13.29 8.92
N SER A 203 4.23 -12.21 8.27
CA SER A 203 2.91 -12.01 7.70
C SER A 203 3.01 -11.46 6.28
N PHE A 204 2.10 -11.88 5.41
CA PHE A 204 2.03 -11.44 4.03
C PHE A 204 0.62 -10.96 3.68
N VAL A 205 0.54 -9.85 2.97
CA VAL A 205 -0.66 -9.39 2.27
C VAL A 205 -0.31 -9.02 0.83
N GLY A 206 -1.09 -9.54 -0.11
CA GLY A 206 -0.98 -9.24 -1.54
C GLY A 206 -2.34 -8.93 -2.13
N ILE A 207 -2.40 -7.93 -3.00
CA ILE A 207 -3.60 -7.51 -3.72
C ILE A 207 -3.33 -7.46 -5.21
N THR A 208 -4.30 -7.88 -6.01
CA THR A 208 -4.25 -7.72 -7.48
C THR A 208 -5.58 -7.23 -8.00
N PHE A 209 -5.52 -6.43 -9.07
CA PHE A 209 -6.66 -6.02 -9.89
C PHE A 209 -6.48 -6.56 -11.32
N ASP A 210 -7.56 -6.59 -12.09
CA ASP A 210 -7.51 -7.02 -13.50
C ASP A 210 -6.64 -6.09 -14.34
N ASN A 211 -6.65 -4.80 -14.03
CA ASN A 211 -5.91 -3.76 -14.74
C ASN A 211 -4.88 -3.08 -13.86
N ALA A 212 -3.89 -2.44 -14.49
CA ALA A 212 -2.93 -1.59 -13.81
C ALA A 212 -3.61 -0.27 -13.42
N ILE A 213 -4.03 -0.17 -12.16
CA ILE A 213 -4.76 0.99 -11.60
C ILE A 213 -4.16 1.53 -10.32
N ILE A 214 -3.19 0.84 -9.71
CA ILE A 214 -2.54 1.26 -8.47
C ILE A 214 -1.43 2.25 -8.82
N ALA A 215 -1.59 3.51 -8.42
CA ALA A 215 -0.57 4.55 -8.59
C ALA A 215 0.34 4.68 -7.37
N ARG A 216 -0.18 4.36 -6.20
CA ARG A 216 0.52 4.50 -4.91
C ARG A 216 -0.04 3.49 -3.91
N VAL A 217 0.83 3.03 -3.02
CA VAL A 217 0.43 2.23 -1.86
C VAL A 217 0.95 2.91 -0.61
N ARG A 218 0.07 3.21 0.34
CA ARG A 218 0.43 3.58 1.71
C ARG A 218 0.59 2.33 2.54
N ILE A 219 1.69 2.24 3.26
CA ILE A 219 2.01 1.14 4.16
C ILE A 219 2.01 1.72 5.58
N THR A 220 1.22 1.13 6.46
CA THR A 220 1.22 1.45 7.89
C THR A 220 1.77 0.26 8.67
N LEU A 221 2.79 0.49 9.48
CA LEU A 221 3.53 -0.50 10.25
C LEU A 221 3.13 -0.42 11.72
N GLY A 222 2.20 -1.25 12.16
CA GLY A 222 1.74 -1.30 13.54
C GLY A 222 1.29 0.05 14.11
N THR A 223 1.56 0.28 15.38
CA THR A 223 1.16 1.49 16.11
C THR A 223 2.33 2.33 16.61
N GLY A 224 3.56 1.80 16.54
CA GLY A 224 4.75 2.44 17.08
C GLY A 224 5.76 2.82 16.02
N VAL A 225 6.71 3.63 16.45
CA VAL A 225 7.88 4.05 15.67
C VAL A 225 9.12 3.46 16.34
N LEU A 226 9.99 2.82 15.55
CA LEU A 226 11.25 2.28 16.07
C LEU A 226 12.09 3.37 16.74
N GLY A 227 12.61 3.08 17.93
CA GLY A 227 13.38 4.05 18.69
C GLY A 227 14.09 3.44 19.92
N ALA A 228 15.11 4.11 20.42
CA ALA A 228 16.00 3.62 21.48
C ALA A 228 15.27 3.24 22.79
N ASN A 229 14.12 3.81 23.07
CA ASN A 229 13.36 3.58 24.31
C ASN A 229 11.94 3.07 24.04
N VAL A 230 11.68 2.54 22.85
CA VAL A 230 10.37 2.01 22.47
C VAL A 230 10.47 0.49 22.41
N ASN A 231 9.68 -0.19 23.26
CA ASN A 231 9.59 -1.64 23.25
C ASN A 231 8.29 -2.08 22.60
N ASP A 232 8.36 -3.22 21.95
CA ASP A 232 7.20 -3.86 21.36
C ASP A 232 6.24 -4.41 22.42
N VAL A 233 4.96 -4.57 22.06
CA VAL A 233 3.94 -5.14 22.96
C VAL A 233 4.30 -6.56 23.40
N SER A 234 4.91 -7.36 22.56
CA SER A 234 5.40 -8.72 22.88
C SER A 234 6.57 -8.70 23.88
N SER A 235 7.29 -7.60 23.96
CA SER A 235 8.39 -7.34 24.90
C SER A 235 7.98 -6.46 26.08
N GLY A 236 6.66 -6.36 26.35
CA GLY A 236 6.11 -5.60 27.49
C GLY A 236 5.98 -4.10 27.23
N GLY A 237 6.11 -3.64 26.01
CA GLY A 237 5.82 -2.27 25.59
C GLY A 237 4.33 -2.02 25.36
N THR A 238 4.02 -0.87 24.77
CA THR A 238 2.64 -0.43 24.48
C THR A 238 2.37 -0.21 23.00
N SER A 239 3.37 -0.44 22.16
CA SER A 239 3.32 -0.23 20.72
C SER A 239 3.56 -1.53 19.99
N ASP A 240 2.79 -1.80 18.96
CA ASP A 240 3.05 -2.85 17.98
C ASP A 240 4.09 -2.29 17.00
N LEU A 241 5.30 -2.86 17.04
CA LEU A 241 6.43 -2.45 16.21
C LEU A 241 6.61 -3.45 15.06
N VAL A 242 6.39 -2.98 13.86
CA VAL A 242 6.44 -3.80 12.65
C VAL A 242 7.50 -3.26 11.70
N VAL A 243 8.24 -4.17 11.07
CA VAL A 243 9.14 -3.84 9.97
C VAL A 243 8.70 -4.57 8.70
N LEU A 244 9.22 -4.13 7.56
CA LEU A 244 8.90 -4.76 6.29
C LEU A 244 10.13 -5.45 5.68
N ASP A 245 9.84 -6.51 4.91
CA ASP A 245 10.80 -7.21 4.08
C ASP A 245 10.35 -7.10 2.60
N ASN A 246 10.23 -8.19 1.86
CA ASN A 246 9.98 -8.16 0.43
C ASN A 246 8.76 -7.33 0.02
N LEU A 247 8.97 -6.46 -0.97
CA LEU A 247 7.94 -5.79 -1.74
C LEU A 247 7.86 -6.42 -3.13
N ILE A 248 6.67 -6.86 -3.53
CA ILE A 248 6.43 -7.56 -4.80
C ILE A 248 5.30 -6.84 -5.53
N TYR A 249 5.53 -6.37 -6.74
CA TYR A 249 4.51 -5.63 -7.48
C TYR A 249 4.55 -5.95 -8.98
N GLY A 250 3.40 -5.82 -9.63
CA GLY A 250 3.30 -5.96 -11.07
C GLY A 250 4.19 -4.96 -11.80
N GLU A 251 4.58 -5.25 -13.04
CA GLU A 251 5.34 -4.29 -13.84
C GLU A 251 4.67 -2.93 -13.86
N PRO A 252 5.41 -1.84 -13.54
CA PRO A 252 4.87 -0.50 -13.62
C PRO A 252 4.73 -0.03 -15.07
N HIS A 253 3.51 0.23 -15.51
CA HIS A 253 3.17 0.75 -16.83
C HIS A 253 2.91 2.25 -16.76
N LYS A 254 3.42 3.01 -17.75
CA LYS A 254 3.21 4.45 -17.83
C LYS A 254 1.74 4.81 -17.63
N ALA A 255 1.49 5.71 -16.72
CA ALA A 255 0.16 6.30 -16.54
C ALA A 255 -0.25 7.10 -17.80
N LEU A 256 -1.47 6.90 -18.26
CA LEU A 256 -2.02 7.56 -19.46
C LEU A 256 -2.52 8.95 -19.14
#